data_17cbaae1fadafab2b55169e69fedfbf4
#
_entry.id   17cbaae1fadafab2b55169e69fedfbf4
#
_cell.length_a   1.000
_cell.length_b   1.000
_cell.length_c   1.000
_cell.angle_alpha   90.00
_cell.angle_beta   90.00
_cell.angle_gamma   90.00
#
_symmetry.space_group_name_H-M   'P 1'
#
loop_
_entity.id
_entity.type
_entity.pdbx_description
1 polymer ?
#
loop_
_entity_poly.entity_id
_entity_poly.type
_entity_poly.pdbx_seq_one_letter_code
_entity_poly.pdbx_strand_id
1 'polypeptide(L)'
;MMNWKDFKTGKYAKYTKYLKYYLVVKWTIIVVILIGSGKMYGQNATEIIRKMDEQMQGKSSISEMTMKIVRPTWSREIGIKGWSLGTEYSLILITAPSRDKGSAFLKRDIEMWTWQPSIDRVVKLPPSMMMQSWMGSDFTNDDLVKQSSIVTDFTHQIVADTTLQGYDCYKIELIPKEEAAVVWGRIESYVAKEEYLQLLVKFYDEDDFLVNSMVMSDIREMGGRKIPAVMEMIPADNPEQKTIIEYKSIAFDVPIEEGFFSMQNMKRAR
;
A
#
# COMPACT_ATOMS: atom_id res chain seq x y z
N MET A 1 9.96 -71.59 -22.39
CA MET A 1 8.50 -71.40 -22.43
C MET A 1 8.03 -71.28 -21.00
N MET A 2 7.70 -70.09 -20.55
CA MET A 2 7.30 -69.80 -19.16
C MET A 2 5.79 -70.13 -19.01
N ASN A 3 5.46 -70.98 -18.06
CA ASN A 3 4.11 -71.56 -17.92
C ASN A 3 3.13 -70.57 -17.30
N TRP A 4 2.01 -70.31 -17.98
CA TRP A 4 0.95 -69.36 -17.59
C TRP A 4 0.26 -69.65 -16.24
N LYS A 5 0.54 -70.81 -15.65
CA LYS A 5 -0.04 -71.22 -14.34
C LYS A 5 0.69 -70.59 -13.14
N ASP A 6 1.93 -70.14 -13.28
CA ASP A 6 2.72 -69.55 -12.21
C ASP A 6 2.33 -68.08 -11.93
N PHE A 7 1.57 -67.44 -12.81
CA PHE A 7 1.10 -66.08 -12.67
C PHE A 7 -0.10 -65.91 -11.71
N LYS A 8 -0.76 -67.03 -11.33
CA LYS A 8 -1.95 -67.03 -10.44
C LYS A 8 -1.66 -67.41 -8.99
N THR A 9 -0.47 -67.77 -8.63
CA THR A 9 -0.13 -68.09 -7.24
C THR A 9 0.38 -66.88 -6.50
N GLY A 10 -0.42 -66.40 -5.56
CA GLY A 10 -0.29 -65.38 -4.51
C GLY A 10 1.00 -64.60 -4.24
N LYS A 11 2.13 -64.94 -4.84
CA LYS A 11 3.40 -64.27 -4.60
C LYS A 11 3.53 -62.88 -5.29
N TYR A 12 3.00 -62.74 -6.50
CA TYR A 12 3.04 -61.47 -7.25
C TYR A 12 1.89 -60.53 -6.89
N ALA A 13 0.75 -61.03 -6.44
CA ALA A 13 -0.35 -60.20 -5.93
C ALA A 13 0.03 -59.38 -4.70
N LYS A 14 0.97 -59.88 -3.91
CA LYS A 14 1.51 -59.17 -2.74
C LYS A 14 2.39 -57.99 -3.16
N TYR A 15 3.24 -58.14 -4.19
CA TYR A 15 4.12 -57.08 -4.69
C TYR A 15 3.34 -55.99 -5.42
N THR A 16 2.30 -56.31 -6.21
CA THR A 16 1.47 -55.28 -6.88
C THR A 16 0.63 -54.47 -5.87
N LYS A 17 0.22 -55.08 -4.75
CA LYS A 17 -0.45 -54.36 -3.67
C LYS A 17 0.49 -53.36 -2.99
N TYR A 18 1.71 -53.76 -2.70
CA TYR A 18 2.73 -52.86 -2.11
C TYR A 18 3.16 -51.76 -3.07
N LEU A 19 3.28 -52.01 -4.39
CA LEU A 19 3.62 -51.04 -5.39
C LEU A 19 2.52 -49.97 -5.53
N LYS A 20 1.24 -50.36 -5.51
CA LYS A 20 0.09 -49.43 -5.47
C LYS A 20 0.09 -48.56 -4.22
N TYR A 21 0.32 -49.16 -3.05
CA TYR A 21 0.43 -48.39 -1.80
C TYR A 21 1.60 -47.41 -1.81
N TYR A 22 2.76 -47.81 -2.34
CA TYR A 22 3.93 -46.93 -2.45
C TYR A 22 3.71 -45.76 -3.40
N LEU A 23 3.03 -45.98 -4.52
CA LEU A 23 2.68 -44.91 -5.46
C LEU A 23 1.63 -43.96 -4.87
N VAL A 24 0.58 -44.45 -4.19
CA VAL A 24 -0.42 -43.61 -3.55
C VAL A 24 0.18 -42.76 -2.44
N VAL A 25 1.06 -43.32 -1.59
CA VAL A 25 1.76 -42.61 -0.52
C VAL A 25 2.71 -41.54 -1.09
N LYS A 26 3.42 -41.83 -2.18
CA LYS A 26 4.28 -40.85 -2.86
C LYS A 26 3.48 -39.67 -3.42
N TRP A 27 2.32 -39.93 -4.05
CA TRP A 27 1.45 -38.90 -4.59
C TRP A 27 0.80 -38.06 -3.49
N THR A 28 0.37 -38.67 -2.37
CA THR A 28 -0.18 -37.96 -1.21
C THR A 28 0.88 -37.05 -0.55
N ILE A 29 2.12 -37.49 -0.43
CA ILE A 29 3.22 -36.67 0.14
C ILE A 29 3.54 -35.48 -0.78
N ILE A 30 3.57 -35.68 -2.11
CA ILE A 30 3.83 -34.58 -3.08
C ILE A 30 2.69 -33.56 -3.04
N VAL A 31 1.42 -33.98 -2.95
CA VAL A 31 0.27 -33.07 -2.86
C VAL A 31 0.28 -32.28 -1.54
N VAL A 32 0.63 -32.91 -0.42
CA VAL A 32 0.73 -32.25 0.90
C VAL A 32 1.86 -31.21 0.93
N ILE A 33 3.00 -31.48 0.27
CA ILE A 33 4.13 -30.52 0.18
C ILE A 33 3.76 -29.32 -0.68
N LEU A 34 3.01 -29.50 -1.78
CA LEU A 34 2.55 -28.41 -2.66
C LEU A 34 1.50 -27.49 -2.00
N ILE A 35 0.63 -28.04 -1.13
CA ILE A 35 -0.38 -27.26 -0.41
C ILE A 35 0.24 -26.50 0.78
N GLY A 36 1.30 -27.06 1.40
CA GLY A 36 1.98 -26.41 2.54
C GLY A 36 2.80 -25.18 2.18
N SER A 37 3.42 -25.15 1.00
CA SER A 37 4.30 -24.05 0.60
C SER A 37 3.56 -22.76 0.23
N GLY A 38 2.35 -22.85 -0.33
CA GLY A 38 1.57 -21.66 -0.70
C GLY A 38 1.06 -20.85 0.51
N LYS A 39 0.69 -21.50 1.60
CA LYS A 39 0.21 -20.81 2.81
C LYS A 39 1.32 -20.07 3.56
N MET A 40 2.54 -20.59 3.55
CA MET A 40 3.68 -19.97 4.25
C MET A 40 4.15 -18.69 3.53
N TYR A 41 4.12 -18.65 2.21
CA TYR A 41 4.46 -17.45 1.45
C TYR A 41 3.40 -16.35 1.60
N GLY A 42 2.10 -16.69 1.62
CA GLY A 42 1.03 -15.72 1.79
C GLY A 42 1.05 -15.04 3.15
N GLN A 43 1.30 -15.77 4.24
CA GLN A 43 1.43 -15.20 5.59
C GLN A 43 2.64 -14.28 5.70
N ASN A 44 3.77 -14.64 5.07
CA ASN A 44 4.97 -13.83 5.07
C ASN A 44 4.77 -12.52 4.28
N ALA A 45 4.11 -12.53 3.14
CA ALA A 45 3.83 -11.35 2.35
C ALA A 45 2.96 -10.33 3.10
N THR A 46 1.88 -10.78 3.74
CA THR A 46 1.02 -9.90 4.55
C THR A 46 1.78 -9.27 5.72
N GLU A 47 2.62 -10.05 6.39
CA GLU A 47 3.46 -9.54 7.49
C GLU A 47 4.49 -8.50 7.00
N ILE A 48 5.06 -8.68 5.82
CA ILE A 48 5.98 -7.71 5.22
C ILE A 48 5.25 -6.40 4.90
N ILE A 49 4.07 -6.48 4.28
CA ILE A 49 3.25 -5.30 3.99
C ILE A 49 2.83 -4.58 5.27
N ARG A 50 2.45 -5.32 6.32
CA ARG A 50 2.10 -4.74 7.62
C ARG A 50 3.28 -3.98 8.25
N LYS A 51 4.48 -4.58 8.25
CA LYS A 51 5.69 -3.93 8.80
C LYS A 51 6.08 -2.68 7.99
N MET A 52 5.97 -2.76 6.66
CA MET A 52 6.19 -1.63 5.77
C MET A 52 5.24 -0.47 6.08
N ASP A 53 3.95 -0.77 6.25
CA ASP A 53 2.92 0.22 6.57
C ASP A 53 3.16 0.85 7.96
N GLU A 54 3.43 0.03 8.98
CA GLU A 54 3.76 0.50 10.33
C GLU A 54 5.03 1.35 10.37
N GLN A 55 6.02 1.07 9.53
CA GLN A 55 7.26 1.85 9.42
C GLN A 55 6.98 3.29 8.99
N MET A 56 6.03 3.48 8.06
CA MET A 56 5.68 4.78 7.51
C MET A 56 4.66 5.57 8.33
N GLN A 57 3.76 4.90 9.03
CA GLN A 57 2.64 5.57 9.69
C GLN A 57 2.86 5.79 11.20
N GLY A 58 3.42 4.80 11.91
CA GLY A 58 3.42 4.78 13.38
C GLY A 58 1.99 4.66 13.95
N LYS A 59 1.86 4.80 15.26
CA LYS A 59 0.54 4.87 15.93
C LYS A 59 -0.12 6.23 15.74
N SER A 60 0.69 7.27 15.65
CA SER A 60 0.31 8.65 15.37
C SER A 60 1.49 9.39 14.78
N SER A 61 1.24 10.47 14.06
CA SER A 61 2.33 11.30 13.54
C SER A 61 1.94 12.78 13.43
N ILE A 62 2.97 13.64 13.48
CA ILE A 62 2.90 15.03 13.06
C ILE A 62 3.98 15.25 12.01
N SER A 63 3.62 15.76 10.85
CA SER A 63 4.55 15.98 9.75
C SER A 63 4.43 17.36 9.13
N GLU A 64 5.56 17.88 8.63
CA GLU A 64 5.60 19.01 7.71
C GLU A 64 6.21 18.55 6.40
N MET A 65 5.55 18.88 5.29
CA MET A 65 5.96 18.45 3.97
C MET A 65 5.65 19.52 2.91
N THR A 66 6.31 19.39 1.78
CA THR A 66 5.96 20.14 0.57
C THR A 66 5.43 19.17 -0.47
N MET A 67 4.40 19.60 -1.18
CA MET A 67 3.90 18.93 -2.38
C MET A 67 4.16 19.81 -3.58
N LYS A 68 4.94 19.30 -4.54
CA LYS A 68 5.22 19.99 -5.80
C LYS A 68 4.52 19.27 -6.94
N ILE A 69 3.59 19.96 -7.58
CA ILE A 69 2.89 19.49 -8.78
C ILE A 69 3.69 19.99 -9.98
N VAL A 70 4.16 19.07 -10.82
CA VAL A 70 4.93 19.36 -12.03
C VAL A 70 4.10 19.03 -13.26
N ARG A 71 3.97 19.98 -14.16
CA ARG A 71 3.28 19.87 -15.44
C ARG A 71 4.20 20.39 -16.55
N PRO A 72 4.02 20.05 -17.81
CA PRO A 72 4.91 20.43 -18.89
C PRO A 72 5.19 21.95 -19.00
N THR A 73 4.21 22.79 -18.65
CA THR A 73 4.29 24.24 -18.82
C THR A 73 4.30 25.02 -17.50
N TRP A 74 4.07 24.39 -16.37
CA TRP A 74 4.02 25.04 -15.07
C TRP A 74 4.35 24.08 -13.92
N SER A 75 4.72 24.63 -12.80
CA SER A 75 4.80 23.90 -11.53
C SER A 75 4.19 24.73 -10.40
N ARG A 76 3.70 24.04 -9.38
CA ARG A 76 3.10 24.64 -8.18
C ARG A 76 3.60 23.91 -6.95
N GLU A 77 3.94 24.66 -5.93
CA GLU A 77 4.35 24.12 -4.64
C GLU A 77 3.31 24.44 -3.56
N ILE A 78 3.02 23.49 -2.70
CA ILE A 78 2.04 23.55 -1.63
C ILE A 78 2.73 23.11 -0.35
N GLY A 79 2.73 23.95 0.68
CA GLY A 79 3.17 23.60 2.02
C GLY A 79 2.04 22.93 2.79
N ILE A 80 2.37 21.87 3.47
CA ILE A 80 1.42 20.99 4.15
C ILE A 80 1.90 20.71 5.56
N LYS A 81 0.99 20.75 6.53
CA LYS A 81 1.17 20.21 7.87
C LYS A 81 0.12 19.15 8.10
N GLY A 82 0.54 17.95 8.54
CA GLY A 82 -0.31 16.78 8.72
C GLY A 82 -0.28 16.27 10.16
N TRP A 83 -1.39 15.75 10.61
CA TRP A 83 -1.54 14.99 11.86
C TRP A 83 -2.28 13.70 11.53
N SER A 84 -1.86 12.59 12.10
CA SER A 84 -2.55 11.30 11.98
C SER A 84 -2.64 10.58 13.31
N LEU A 85 -3.68 9.76 13.47
CA LEU A 85 -3.86 8.83 14.57
C LEU A 85 -4.45 7.54 14.03
N GLY A 86 -3.64 6.47 14.06
CA GLY A 86 -3.96 5.23 13.38
C GLY A 86 -4.22 5.46 11.90
N THR A 87 -5.10 4.64 11.38
CA THR A 87 -5.57 4.67 10.01
C THR A 87 -6.89 5.42 9.86
N GLU A 88 -7.55 5.70 10.98
CA GLU A 88 -8.90 6.23 11.05
C GLU A 88 -8.95 7.76 11.00
N TYR A 89 -7.92 8.44 11.52
CA TYR A 89 -7.97 9.88 11.70
C TYR A 89 -6.79 10.57 11.03
N SER A 90 -7.08 11.58 10.21
CA SER A 90 -6.06 12.52 9.73
C SER A 90 -6.60 13.94 9.61
N LEU A 91 -5.74 14.91 9.84
CA LEU A 91 -5.98 16.32 9.61
C LEU A 91 -4.83 16.89 8.80
N ILE A 92 -5.14 17.46 7.64
CA ILE A 92 -4.18 18.11 6.75
C ILE A 92 -4.49 19.59 6.71
N LEU A 93 -3.49 20.43 6.95
CA LEU A 93 -3.57 21.87 6.86
C LEU A 93 -2.66 22.38 5.74
N ILE A 94 -3.17 23.19 4.86
CA ILE A 94 -2.37 23.89 3.84
C ILE A 94 -1.74 25.13 4.45
N THR A 95 -0.41 25.20 4.42
CA THR A 95 0.38 26.29 5.03
C THR A 95 0.88 27.29 4.00
N ALA A 96 0.98 26.89 2.74
CA ALA A 96 1.39 27.72 1.58
C ALA A 96 0.79 27.14 0.28
N PRO A 97 0.64 27.93 -0.78
CA PRO A 97 0.83 29.38 -0.89
C PRO A 97 -0.31 30.18 -0.23
N SER A 98 -0.17 31.49 -0.15
CA SER A 98 -1.15 32.39 0.52
C SER A 98 -2.58 32.23 0.00
N ARG A 99 -2.75 31.88 -1.27
CA ARG A 99 -4.07 31.65 -1.91
C ARG A 99 -4.84 30.50 -1.24
N ASP A 100 -4.14 29.43 -0.86
CA ASP A 100 -4.74 28.18 -0.38
C ASP A 100 -4.54 27.99 1.13
N LYS A 101 -3.72 28.88 1.73
CA LYS A 101 -3.35 28.82 3.15
C LYS A 101 -4.59 28.83 4.05
N GLY A 102 -4.59 27.89 5.00
CA GLY A 102 -5.68 27.70 5.95
C GLY A 102 -6.78 26.77 5.46
N SER A 103 -6.75 26.33 4.18
CA SER A 103 -7.56 25.22 3.73
C SER A 103 -7.17 23.96 4.50
N ALA A 104 -8.15 23.16 4.92
CA ALA A 104 -7.88 21.97 5.68
C ALA A 104 -8.77 20.79 5.23
N PHE A 105 -8.26 19.60 5.44
CA PHE A 105 -8.92 18.34 5.11
C PHE A 105 -8.92 17.46 6.35
N LEU A 106 -10.09 16.99 6.75
CA LEU A 106 -10.28 16.13 7.90
C LEU A 106 -10.79 14.77 7.44
N LYS A 107 -10.07 13.71 7.79
CA LYS A 107 -10.54 12.33 7.67
C LYS A 107 -10.97 11.81 9.02
N ARG A 108 -12.10 11.13 9.06
CA ARG A 108 -12.57 10.28 10.16
C ARG A 108 -13.14 9.00 9.57
N ASP A 109 -12.52 7.88 9.86
CA ASP A 109 -12.84 6.60 9.25
C ASP A 109 -12.79 6.66 7.71
N ILE A 110 -13.91 6.44 7.05
CA ILE A 110 -14.08 6.50 5.59
C ILE A 110 -14.61 7.83 5.08
N GLU A 111 -14.84 8.78 5.98
CA GLU A 111 -15.44 10.07 5.65
C GLU A 111 -14.40 11.17 5.60
N MET A 112 -14.58 12.10 4.66
CA MET A 112 -13.69 13.23 4.46
C MET A 112 -14.47 14.55 4.41
N TRP A 113 -13.93 15.56 5.07
CA TRP A 113 -14.43 16.94 5.03
C TRP A 113 -13.32 17.88 4.57
N THR A 114 -13.71 18.92 3.83
CA THR A 114 -12.83 20.02 3.47
C THR A 114 -13.32 21.32 4.10
N TRP A 115 -12.39 22.11 4.57
CA TRP A 115 -12.59 23.46 5.06
C TRP A 115 -11.93 24.47 4.13
N GLN A 116 -12.70 25.48 3.70
CA GLN A 116 -12.21 26.57 2.87
C GLN A 116 -12.41 27.90 3.63
N PRO A 117 -11.35 28.51 4.15
CA PRO A 117 -11.46 29.72 4.96
C PRO A 117 -11.97 30.92 4.17
N SER A 118 -11.71 31.01 2.86
CA SER A 118 -12.15 32.10 2.00
C SER A 118 -13.67 32.24 1.88
N ILE A 119 -14.42 31.18 2.11
CA ILE A 119 -15.88 31.14 2.05
C ILE A 119 -16.51 30.68 3.37
N ASP A 120 -15.71 30.51 4.43
CA ASP A 120 -16.12 30.03 5.77
C ASP A 120 -17.02 28.78 5.69
N ARG A 121 -16.60 27.78 4.91
CA ARG A 121 -17.45 26.62 4.65
C ARG A 121 -16.74 25.30 4.90
N VAL A 122 -17.41 24.40 5.64
CA VAL A 122 -17.05 22.97 5.74
C VAL A 122 -17.97 22.20 4.80
N VAL A 123 -17.38 21.34 3.98
CA VAL A 123 -18.10 20.47 3.05
C VAL A 123 -17.64 19.04 3.26
N LYS A 124 -18.59 18.12 3.46
CA LYS A 124 -18.33 16.69 3.42
C LYS A 124 -18.18 16.28 1.96
N LEU A 125 -17.09 15.58 1.62
CA LEU A 125 -16.89 15.07 0.26
C LEU A 125 -17.85 13.89 0.00
N PRO A 126 -18.69 13.98 -1.04
CA PRO A 126 -19.52 12.85 -1.43
C PRO A 126 -18.68 11.77 -2.13
N PRO A 127 -19.13 10.49 -2.14
CA PRO A 127 -18.44 9.40 -2.82
C PRO A 127 -18.05 9.67 -4.28
N SER A 128 -18.91 10.41 -5.01
CA SER A 128 -18.65 10.80 -6.41
C SER A 128 -17.44 11.73 -6.61
N MET A 129 -16.92 12.36 -5.55
CA MET A 129 -15.74 13.21 -5.60
C MET A 129 -14.48 12.50 -5.14
N MET A 130 -14.57 11.26 -4.65
CA MET A 130 -13.39 10.56 -4.12
C MET A 130 -12.32 10.31 -5.18
N MET A 131 -12.72 10.02 -6.42
CA MET A 131 -11.79 9.79 -7.55
C MET A 131 -11.27 11.08 -8.19
N GLN A 132 -11.71 12.24 -7.73
CA GLN A 132 -11.19 13.52 -8.25
C GLN A 132 -9.80 13.80 -7.70
N SER A 133 -8.99 14.45 -8.54
CA SER A 133 -7.64 14.92 -8.19
C SER A 133 -7.66 15.80 -6.96
N TRP A 134 -6.86 15.45 -5.95
CA TRP A 134 -6.70 16.26 -4.75
C TRP A 134 -5.83 17.49 -5.06
N MET A 135 -6.42 18.67 -4.96
CA MET A 135 -5.76 19.95 -5.20
C MET A 135 -5.07 20.08 -6.57
N GLY A 136 -5.46 19.29 -7.57
CA GLY A 136 -4.86 19.25 -8.91
C GLY A 136 -3.56 18.46 -9.01
N SER A 137 -3.26 17.64 -7.99
CA SER A 137 -2.15 16.69 -7.96
C SER A 137 -2.49 15.38 -8.70
N ASP A 138 -1.54 14.47 -8.76
CA ASP A 138 -1.75 13.11 -9.29
C ASP A 138 -2.29 12.15 -8.21
N PHE A 139 -2.50 12.64 -6.99
CA PHE A 139 -3.25 11.95 -5.94
C PHE A 139 -4.73 12.27 -6.04
N THR A 140 -5.57 11.29 -5.72
CA THR A 140 -7.03 11.45 -5.60
C THR A 140 -7.42 11.75 -4.16
N ASN A 141 -8.68 12.20 -3.94
CA ASN A 141 -9.20 12.29 -2.58
C ASN A 141 -9.30 10.89 -1.92
N ASP A 142 -9.53 9.83 -2.70
CA ASP A 142 -9.58 8.46 -2.22
C ASP A 142 -8.23 7.98 -1.66
N ASP A 143 -7.13 8.34 -2.30
CA ASP A 143 -5.78 8.02 -1.80
C ASP A 143 -5.54 8.57 -0.39
N LEU A 144 -6.10 9.74 -0.06
CA LEU A 144 -5.98 10.33 1.27
C LEU A 144 -6.83 9.61 2.33
N VAL A 145 -7.90 8.94 1.93
CA VAL A 145 -8.82 8.23 2.84
C VAL A 145 -8.42 6.78 3.01
N LYS A 146 -8.01 6.10 1.92
CA LYS A 146 -7.78 4.66 1.89
C LYS A 146 -6.31 4.24 2.00
N GLN A 147 -5.39 5.18 2.25
CA GLN A 147 -3.96 4.92 2.31
C GLN A 147 -3.56 3.72 3.20
N SER A 148 -4.39 3.37 4.16
CA SER A 148 -4.14 2.32 5.14
C SER A 148 -4.82 0.98 4.87
N SER A 149 -5.66 0.87 3.84
CA SER A 149 -6.39 -0.37 3.56
C SER A 149 -5.56 -1.46 2.88
N ILE A 150 -4.32 -1.16 2.49
CA ILE A 150 -3.46 -2.12 1.77
C ILE A 150 -3.18 -3.41 2.55
N VAL A 151 -3.24 -3.38 3.88
CA VAL A 151 -3.04 -4.56 4.75
C VAL A 151 -4.31 -5.41 4.84
N THR A 152 -5.48 -4.77 4.92
CA THR A 152 -6.76 -5.43 5.21
C THR A 152 -7.56 -5.77 3.98
N ASP A 153 -7.55 -4.92 2.96
CA ASP A 153 -8.44 -5.02 1.81
C ASP A 153 -7.86 -5.84 0.65
N PHE A 154 -6.59 -6.22 0.76
CA PHE A 154 -5.89 -7.00 -0.26
C PHE A 154 -5.42 -8.35 0.25
N THR A 155 -5.27 -9.30 -0.65
CA THR A 155 -4.45 -10.49 -0.48
C THR A 155 -3.04 -10.19 -0.99
N HIS A 156 -2.02 -10.83 -0.42
CA HIS A 156 -0.62 -10.51 -0.68
C HIS A 156 0.14 -11.75 -1.11
N GLN A 157 0.98 -11.63 -2.14
CA GLN A 157 1.84 -12.70 -2.61
C GLN A 157 3.22 -12.16 -2.98
N ILE A 158 4.30 -12.75 -2.46
CA ILE A 158 5.66 -12.51 -2.98
C ILE A 158 5.74 -13.20 -4.33
N VAL A 159 5.96 -12.42 -5.39
CA VAL A 159 6.02 -12.93 -6.77
C VAL A 159 7.46 -13.01 -7.30
N ALA A 160 8.37 -12.22 -6.75
CA ALA A 160 9.79 -12.25 -7.12
C ALA A 160 10.68 -11.61 -6.04
N ASP A 161 11.96 -11.92 -6.12
CA ASP A 161 13.03 -11.14 -5.52
C ASP A 161 13.67 -10.27 -6.59
N THR A 162 14.07 -9.04 -6.22
CA THR A 162 14.69 -8.09 -7.14
C THR A 162 15.62 -7.15 -6.40
N THR A 163 16.43 -6.38 -7.13
CA THR A 163 17.23 -5.29 -6.56
C THR A 163 16.73 -3.96 -7.12
N LEU A 164 16.46 -3.01 -6.25
CA LEU A 164 15.99 -1.66 -6.61
C LEU A 164 16.72 -0.63 -5.77
N GLN A 165 17.25 0.41 -6.40
CA GLN A 165 18.01 1.50 -5.75
C GLN A 165 19.16 0.98 -4.83
N GLY A 166 19.74 -0.19 -5.15
CA GLY A 166 20.80 -0.83 -4.35
C GLY A 166 20.31 -1.67 -3.17
N TYR A 167 19.02 -1.81 -2.96
CA TYR A 167 18.40 -2.66 -1.94
C TYR A 167 17.92 -3.97 -2.52
N ASP A 168 18.14 -5.07 -1.80
CA ASP A 168 17.45 -6.33 -2.07
C ASP A 168 15.99 -6.22 -1.64
N CYS A 169 15.08 -6.47 -2.58
CA CYS A 169 13.66 -6.23 -2.39
C CYS A 169 12.83 -7.49 -2.64
N TYR A 170 11.72 -7.58 -1.92
CA TYR A 170 10.58 -8.39 -2.33
C TYR A 170 9.75 -7.60 -3.34
N LYS A 171 9.36 -8.24 -4.45
CA LYS A 171 8.25 -7.80 -5.28
C LYS A 171 7.00 -8.50 -4.78
N ILE A 172 6.06 -7.74 -4.25
CA ILE A 172 4.81 -8.24 -3.66
C ILE A 172 3.65 -7.76 -4.52
N GLU A 173 2.82 -8.71 -4.93
CA GLU A 173 1.56 -8.45 -5.61
C GLU A 173 0.43 -8.40 -4.59
N LEU A 174 -0.43 -7.40 -4.73
CA LEU A 174 -1.61 -7.18 -3.92
C LEU A 174 -2.83 -7.24 -4.83
N ILE A 175 -3.72 -8.19 -4.55
CA ILE A 175 -4.99 -8.36 -5.26
C ILE A 175 -6.13 -8.00 -4.32
N PRO A 176 -7.07 -7.13 -4.71
CA PRO A 176 -8.18 -6.75 -3.85
C PRO A 176 -9.03 -7.97 -3.48
N LYS A 177 -9.55 -7.98 -2.26
CA LYS A 177 -10.54 -8.96 -1.84
C LYS A 177 -11.89 -8.64 -2.49
N GLU A 178 -12.75 -9.64 -2.64
CA GLU A 178 -14.05 -9.49 -3.29
C GLU A 178 -14.94 -8.41 -2.66
N GLU A 179 -14.86 -8.29 -1.33
CA GLU A 179 -15.62 -7.30 -0.55
C GLU A 179 -14.95 -5.93 -0.44
N ALA A 180 -13.71 -5.77 -0.94
CA ALA A 180 -12.95 -4.54 -0.78
C ALA A 180 -13.47 -3.43 -1.71
N ALA A 181 -13.84 -2.30 -1.13
CA ALA A 181 -14.27 -1.12 -1.88
C ALA A 181 -13.05 -0.28 -2.34
N VAL A 182 -12.20 -0.87 -3.18
CA VAL A 182 -10.98 -0.25 -3.72
C VAL A 182 -11.12 -0.03 -5.22
N VAL A 183 -10.29 0.87 -5.76
CA VAL A 183 -10.34 1.26 -7.18
C VAL A 183 -9.28 0.57 -8.04
N TRP A 184 -8.29 -0.04 -7.39
CA TRP A 184 -7.19 -0.70 -8.09
C TRP A 184 -7.51 -2.17 -8.31
N GLY A 185 -7.35 -2.65 -9.54
CA GLY A 185 -7.47 -4.08 -9.86
C GLY A 185 -6.28 -4.88 -9.33
N ARG A 186 -5.08 -4.25 -9.29
CA ARG A 186 -3.87 -4.87 -8.78
C ARG A 186 -2.85 -3.80 -8.37
N ILE A 187 -2.05 -4.11 -7.34
CA ILE A 187 -0.92 -3.28 -6.92
C ILE A 187 0.34 -4.15 -6.89
N GLU A 188 1.47 -3.62 -7.35
CA GLU A 188 2.79 -4.18 -7.14
C GLU A 188 3.57 -3.30 -6.18
N SER A 189 4.03 -3.85 -5.06
CA SER A 189 4.87 -3.16 -4.08
C SER A 189 6.26 -3.76 -4.03
N TYR A 190 7.27 -2.91 -4.06
CA TYR A 190 8.67 -3.28 -3.96
C TYR A 190 9.20 -2.84 -2.61
N VAL A 191 9.47 -3.80 -1.74
CA VAL A 191 9.80 -3.58 -0.32
C VAL A 191 11.19 -4.11 -0.03
N ALA A 192 12.07 -3.25 0.48
CA ALA A 192 13.42 -3.64 0.91
C ALA A 192 13.37 -4.68 2.04
N LYS A 193 14.17 -5.76 1.90
CA LYS A 193 14.10 -6.94 2.77
C LYS A 193 14.50 -6.66 4.22
N GLU A 194 15.52 -5.86 4.42
CA GLU A 194 16.09 -5.64 5.75
C GLU A 194 15.33 -4.58 6.56
N GLU A 195 14.89 -3.51 5.90
CA GLU A 195 14.36 -2.31 6.57
C GLU A 195 12.86 -2.09 6.32
N TYR A 196 12.21 -2.98 5.55
CA TYR A 196 10.81 -2.87 5.15
C TYR A 196 10.45 -1.53 4.50
N LEU A 197 11.44 -0.89 3.83
CA LEU A 197 11.21 0.37 3.11
C LEU A 197 10.47 0.09 1.81
N GLN A 198 9.38 0.77 1.58
CA GLN A 198 8.74 0.78 0.28
C GLN A 198 9.55 1.68 -0.66
N LEU A 199 9.97 1.15 -1.81
CA LEU A 199 10.80 1.89 -2.77
C LEU A 199 10.09 2.19 -4.08
N LEU A 200 9.09 1.38 -4.43
CA LEU A 200 8.27 1.56 -5.63
C LEU A 200 6.92 0.90 -5.42
N VAL A 201 5.87 1.58 -5.87
CA VAL A 201 4.52 1.00 -6.02
C VAL A 201 4.05 1.24 -7.43
N LYS A 202 3.39 0.26 -8.01
CA LYS A 202 2.71 0.36 -9.31
C LYS A 202 1.24 0.03 -9.13
N PHE A 203 0.38 0.90 -9.64
CA PHE A 203 -1.06 0.79 -9.54
C PHE A 203 -1.65 0.44 -10.92
N TYR A 204 -2.41 -0.63 -10.96
CA TYR A 204 -3.05 -1.14 -12.17
C TYR A 204 -4.56 -1.06 -12.02
N ASP A 205 -5.26 -0.79 -13.12
CA ASP A 205 -6.71 -0.84 -13.17
C ASP A 205 -7.26 -2.29 -13.27
N GLU A 206 -8.57 -2.43 -13.41
CA GLU A 206 -9.24 -3.73 -13.53
C GLU A 206 -8.88 -4.49 -14.82
N ASP A 207 -8.46 -3.78 -15.86
CA ASP A 207 -8.01 -4.34 -17.15
C ASP A 207 -6.49 -4.60 -17.19
N ASP A 208 -5.80 -4.49 -16.03
CA ASP A 208 -4.35 -4.67 -15.83
C ASP A 208 -3.47 -3.66 -16.60
N PHE A 209 -4.00 -2.47 -16.93
CA PHE A 209 -3.18 -1.38 -17.43
C PHE A 209 -2.53 -0.61 -16.27
N LEU A 210 -1.24 -0.32 -16.43
CA LEU A 210 -0.51 0.54 -15.47
C LEU A 210 -1.09 1.96 -15.53
N VAL A 211 -1.63 2.44 -14.40
CA VAL A 211 -2.20 3.79 -14.26
C VAL A 211 -1.19 4.76 -13.66
N ASN A 212 -0.60 4.40 -12.53
CA ASN A 212 0.37 5.23 -11.81
C ASN A 212 1.55 4.41 -11.29
N SER A 213 2.69 5.08 -11.15
CA SER A 213 3.83 4.58 -10.38
C SER A 213 4.18 5.58 -9.29
N MET A 214 4.43 5.10 -8.08
CA MET A 214 4.91 5.92 -6.97
C MET A 214 6.32 5.47 -6.59
N VAL A 215 7.31 6.33 -6.82
CA VAL A 215 8.73 6.09 -6.53
C VAL A 215 9.08 6.76 -5.21
N MET A 216 9.64 5.99 -4.27
CA MET A 216 10.14 6.49 -3.00
C MET A 216 11.66 6.56 -3.05
N SER A 217 12.22 7.66 -2.57
CA SER A 217 13.66 7.92 -2.61
C SER A 217 14.12 8.77 -1.43
N ASP A 218 15.42 9.10 -1.41
CA ASP A 218 16.03 9.93 -0.37
C ASP A 218 15.79 9.36 1.03
N ILE A 219 16.31 8.17 1.26
CA ILE A 219 16.15 7.46 2.53
C ILE A 219 16.92 8.21 3.63
N ARG A 220 16.18 8.72 4.62
CA ARG A 220 16.72 9.50 5.75
C ARG A 220 16.26 8.94 7.08
N GLU A 221 17.03 9.22 8.12
CA GLU A 221 16.56 9.03 9.49
C GLU A 221 15.73 10.26 9.91
N MET A 222 14.44 10.04 10.16
CA MET A 222 13.49 11.07 10.56
C MET A 222 12.55 10.51 11.63
N GLY A 223 12.31 11.29 12.68
CA GLY A 223 11.44 10.85 13.78
C GLY A 223 11.90 9.55 14.47
N GLY A 224 13.21 9.25 14.46
CA GLY A 224 13.78 8.02 15.01
C GLY A 224 13.57 6.77 14.16
N ARG A 225 13.17 6.94 12.88
CA ARG A 225 12.97 5.86 11.91
C ARG A 225 13.65 6.18 10.59
N LYS A 226 14.09 5.15 9.90
CA LYS A 226 14.61 5.27 8.54
C LYS A 226 13.43 5.20 7.58
N ILE A 227 13.18 6.28 6.83
CA ILE A 227 12.04 6.39 5.93
C ILE A 227 12.46 7.06 4.60
N PRO A 228 11.76 6.80 3.48
CA PRO A 228 11.90 7.61 2.28
C PRO A 228 11.34 9.01 2.55
N ALA A 229 12.15 10.03 2.34
CA ALA A 229 11.76 11.42 2.53
C ALA A 229 11.09 12.03 1.30
N VAL A 230 11.22 11.41 0.12
CA VAL A 230 10.65 11.86 -1.14
C VAL A 230 9.78 10.76 -1.74
N MET A 231 8.57 11.13 -2.17
CA MET A 231 7.63 10.28 -2.91
C MET A 231 7.24 11.00 -4.19
N GLU A 232 7.40 10.34 -5.35
CA GLU A 232 7.02 10.86 -6.66
C GLU A 232 5.89 10.00 -7.25
N MET A 233 4.70 10.56 -7.41
CA MET A 233 3.59 9.94 -8.15
C MET A 233 3.69 10.33 -9.62
N ILE A 234 3.77 9.34 -10.50
CA ILE A 234 4.00 9.51 -11.94
C ILE A 234 2.89 8.77 -12.70
N PRO A 235 1.99 9.50 -13.40
CA PRO A 235 0.99 8.90 -14.29
C PRO A 235 1.67 8.16 -15.45
N ALA A 236 1.19 6.96 -15.78
CA ALA A 236 1.79 6.14 -16.84
C ALA A 236 1.53 6.70 -18.25
N ASP A 237 0.39 7.36 -18.45
CA ASP A 237 0.00 7.99 -19.72
C ASP A 237 0.71 9.32 -19.99
N ASN A 238 1.24 9.99 -18.94
CA ASN A 238 1.90 11.28 -19.00
C ASN A 238 3.15 11.34 -18.11
N PRO A 239 4.24 10.65 -18.43
CA PRO A 239 5.42 10.52 -17.56
C PRO A 239 6.19 11.84 -17.37
N GLU A 240 5.92 12.88 -18.17
CA GLU A 240 6.44 14.23 -17.96
C GLU A 240 5.72 14.99 -16.84
N GLN A 241 4.57 14.51 -16.41
CA GLN A 241 3.81 15.03 -15.28
C GLN A 241 4.16 14.23 -14.04
N LYS A 242 4.20 14.89 -12.90
CA LYS A 242 4.34 14.21 -11.61
C LYS A 242 3.94 15.10 -10.44
N THR A 243 3.63 14.44 -9.34
CA THR A 243 3.50 15.09 -8.04
C THR A 243 4.57 14.56 -7.10
N ILE A 244 5.34 15.45 -6.51
CA ILE A 244 6.42 15.13 -5.58
C ILE A 244 6.00 15.57 -4.18
N ILE A 245 6.02 14.67 -3.23
CA ILE A 245 5.87 14.98 -1.80
C ILE A 245 7.25 14.80 -1.14
N GLU A 246 7.69 15.83 -0.43
CA GLU A 246 8.95 15.79 0.34
C GLU A 246 8.65 16.09 1.80
N TYR A 247 8.99 15.16 2.68
CA TYR A 247 8.95 15.36 4.12
C TYR A 247 10.07 16.32 4.56
N LYS A 248 9.70 17.39 5.25
CA LYS A 248 10.64 18.32 5.89
C LYS A 248 10.92 17.91 7.33
N SER A 249 9.89 17.46 8.03
CA SER A 249 9.98 16.87 9.35
C SER A 249 8.84 15.91 9.58
N ILE A 250 9.07 14.92 10.44
CA ILE A 250 8.05 14.03 10.95
C ILE A 250 8.41 13.58 12.37
N ALA A 251 7.42 13.52 13.25
CA ALA A 251 7.51 12.92 14.56
C ALA A 251 6.45 11.82 14.66
N PHE A 252 6.86 10.63 15.07
CA PHE A 252 6.00 9.48 15.25
C PHE A 252 5.63 9.26 16.71
N ASP A 253 4.55 8.52 16.93
CA ASP A 253 4.07 8.07 18.23
C ASP A 253 3.87 9.21 19.24
N VAL A 254 3.47 10.37 18.71
CA VAL A 254 3.17 11.57 19.51
C VAL A 254 1.80 11.44 20.18
N PRO A 255 1.62 11.95 21.42
CA PRO A 255 0.33 11.87 22.09
C PRO A 255 -0.70 12.79 21.41
N ILE A 256 -1.55 12.23 20.57
CA ILE A 256 -2.68 12.92 19.94
C ILE A 256 -3.94 12.14 20.31
N GLU A 257 -4.94 12.84 20.82
CA GLU A 257 -6.24 12.25 21.16
C GLU A 257 -7.21 12.33 19.99
N GLU A 258 -8.15 11.38 19.87
CA GLU A 258 -9.19 11.37 18.84
C GLU A 258 -9.98 12.69 18.76
N GLY A 259 -10.25 13.33 19.90
CA GLY A 259 -10.96 14.61 19.98
C GLY A 259 -10.25 15.77 19.25
N PHE A 260 -8.95 15.62 18.94
CA PHE A 260 -8.23 16.58 18.10
C PHE A 260 -8.78 16.60 16.67
N PHE A 261 -9.19 15.45 16.14
CA PHE A 261 -9.69 15.31 14.78
C PHE A 261 -11.17 15.69 14.68
N SER A 262 -11.45 16.97 14.83
CA SER A 262 -12.80 17.54 14.84
C SER A 262 -12.94 18.68 13.84
N MET A 263 -14.17 18.93 13.37
CA MET A 263 -14.47 20.06 12.49
C MET A 263 -14.12 21.41 13.14
N GLN A 264 -14.18 21.50 14.47
CA GLN A 264 -13.80 22.69 15.20
C GLN A 264 -12.29 22.93 15.12
N ASN A 265 -11.49 21.88 15.33
CA ASN A 265 -10.02 21.97 15.23
C ASN A 265 -9.56 22.13 13.78
N MET A 266 -10.22 21.51 12.81
CA MET A 266 -9.95 21.72 11.39
C MET A 266 -10.01 23.21 11.01
N LYS A 267 -10.95 23.97 11.56
CA LYS A 267 -11.06 25.45 11.33
C LYS A 267 -9.98 26.26 12.07
N ARG A 268 -9.40 25.71 13.15
CA ARG A 268 -8.47 26.42 14.05
C ARG A 268 -7.03 25.97 13.90
N ALA A 269 -6.75 24.89 13.21
CA ALA A 269 -5.40 24.37 13.01
C ALA A 269 -4.51 25.46 12.40
N ARG A 270 -3.31 25.66 12.96
CA ARG A 270 -2.32 26.66 12.55
C ARG A 270 -0.91 26.13 12.69
#